data_f7eedd70f3f395ef3b0f12a5f1026dc7
#
_entry.id   f7eedd70f3f395ef3b0f12a5f1026dc7
#
_cell.length_a   1.000
_cell.length_b   1.000
_cell.length_c   1.000
_cell.angle_alpha   90.00
_cell.angle_beta   90.00
_cell.angle_gamma   90.00
#
_symmetry.space_group_name_H-M   'P 1'
#
loop_
_entity.id
_entity.type
_entity.pdbx_description
1 polymer ?
#
loop_
_entity_poly.entity_id
_entity_poly.type
_entity_poly.pdbx_seq_one_letter_code
_entity_poly.pdbx_strand_id
1 'polypeptide(L)'
;MSGTLPNTRFNAINLKSNQKTLFSQTDSGKTFRRQVQGQRFSFTIAYPPMTRAEFAPIMAFIIKQRARKEDFTITMPSFLDSQGNETGTLLVNGVHAVADTTIALDGFAGDGAGRLKAGDFIKFAHDKVYMIVEDVTSSSNSATVTIEPPLREALADNSSVTYDSVSFNVHLVSDTQEFNTNQVDKNGNLLFNYEFDVIEAL
;
A
#
# COMPACT_ATOMS: atom_id res chain seq x y z
N MET A 1 -7.82 9.67 11.40
CA MET A 1 -7.19 8.33 11.51
C MET A 1 -7.35 7.80 12.92
N SER A 2 -7.77 6.57 13.07
CA SER A 2 -8.05 5.96 14.38
C SER A 2 -6.85 5.21 14.99
N GLY A 3 -5.69 5.24 14.36
CA GLY A 3 -4.44 4.62 14.80
C GLY A 3 -3.89 3.61 13.79
N THR A 4 -2.89 2.85 14.23
CA THR A 4 -2.24 1.80 13.43
C THR A 4 -2.75 0.43 13.88
N LEU A 5 -2.99 -0.48 12.91
CA LEU A 5 -3.43 -1.83 13.19
C LEU A 5 -2.41 -2.54 14.12
N PRO A 6 -2.83 -3.01 15.30
CA PRO A 6 -1.95 -3.73 16.22
C PRO A 6 -1.70 -5.15 15.67
N ASN A 7 -0.52 -5.63 15.66
CA ASN A 7 -0.14 -6.96 15.18
C ASN A 7 -0.12 -7.07 13.65
N THR A 8 1.07 -7.30 13.13
CA THR A 8 1.37 -7.43 11.70
C THR A 8 1.76 -8.86 11.30
N ARG A 9 1.44 -9.87 12.15
CA ARG A 9 1.70 -11.28 11.87
C ARG A 9 0.64 -11.86 10.96
N PHE A 10 0.62 -11.40 9.71
CA PHE A 10 -0.32 -11.91 8.72
C PHE A 10 0.10 -13.28 8.19
N ASN A 11 -0.88 -14.14 7.96
CA ASN A 11 -0.69 -15.45 7.31
C ASN A 11 -0.73 -15.30 5.78
N ALA A 12 -1.58 -14.41 5.28
CA ALA A 12 -1.71 -14.14 3.87
C ALA A 12 -2.07 -12.67 3.63
N ILE A 13 -1.50 -12.11 2.57
CA ILE A 13 -1.81 -10.77 2.05
C ILE A 13 -2.08 -10.92 0.56
N ASN A 14 -3.25 -10.51 0.12
CA ASN A 14 -3.61 -10.52 -1.28
C ASN A 14 -3.84 -9.07 -1.76
N LEU A 15 -2.91 -8.56 -2.55
CA LEU A 15 -2.96 -7.20 -3.11
C LEU A 15 -3.80 -7.19 -4.39
N LYS A 16 -4.68 -6.21 -4.51
CA LYS A 16 -5.45 -5.91 -5.71
C LYS A 16 -5.25 -4.44 -6.10
N SER A 17 -4.98 -4.19 -7.37
CA SER A 17 -4.97 -2.84 -7.95
C SER A 17 -6.30 -2.60 -8.64
N ASN A 18 -7.08 -1.67 -8.13
CA ASN A 18 -8.41 -1.35 -8.66
C ASN A 18 -8.32 -0.11 -9.54
N GLN A 19 -8.40 -0.30 -10.85
CA GLN A 19 -8.34 0.78 -11.83
C GLN A 19 -9.51 0.69 -12.80
N LYS A 20 -10.29 1.75 -12.88
CA LYS A 20 -11.46 1.82 -13.76
C LYS A 20 -11.03 2.26 -15.16
N THR A 21 -11.38 1.46 -16.16
CA THR A 21 -11.22 1.80 -17.58
C THR A 21 -12.60 1.82 -18.24
N LEU A 22 -12.89 2.89 -18.94
CA LEU A 22 -14.05 2.95 -19.85
C LEU A 22 -13.66 2.25 -21.16
N PHE A 23 -14.48 1.29 -21.55
CA PHE A 23 -14.30 0.51 -22.77
C PHE A 23 -15.54 0.63 -23.64
N SER A 24 -15.36 0.90 -24.92
CA SER A 24 -16.42 0.90 -25.92
C SER A 24 -15.90 0.28 -27.21
N GLN A 25 -16.73 -0.48 -27.88
CA GLN A 25 -16.44 -1.10 -29.16
C GLN A 25 -17.52 -0.74 -30.18
N THR A 26 -17.12 -0.36 -31.38
CA THR A 26 -18.03 -0.14 -32.51
C THR A 26 -18.40 -1.45 -33.18
N ASP A 27 -19.49 -1.47 -33.94
CA ASP A 27 -19.91 -2.65 -34.72
C ASP A 27 -18.85 -3.11 -35.73
N SER A 28 -17.98 -2.21 -36.17
CA SER A 28 -16.81 -2.52 -37.03
C SER A 28 -15.61 -3.10 -36.27
N GLY A 29 -15.75 -3.36 -34.96
CA GLY A 29 -14.70 -3.96 -34.12
C GLY A 29 -13.65 -2.98 -33.61
N LYS A 30 -13.72 -1.68 -33.93
CA LYS A 30 -12.81 -0.67 -33.38
C LYS A 30 -13.07 -0.42 -31.89
N THR A 31 -12.01 -0.52 -31.06
CA THR A 31 -12.12 -0.32 -29.62
C THR A 31 -11.64 1.06 -29.21
N PHE A 32 -12.37 1.70 -28.29
CA PHE A 32 -11.98 2.92 -27.60
C PHE A 32 -11.79 2.61 -26.12
N ARG A 33 -10.68 3.03 -25.57
CA ARG A 33 -10.34 2.83 -24.15
C ARG A 33 -9.95 4.16 -23.54
N ARG A 34 -10.49 4.45 -22.37
CA ARG A 34 -10.12 5.61 -21.58
C ARG A 34 -9.96 5.20 -20.13
N GLN A 35 -8.79 5.45 -19.57
CA GLN A 35 -8.55 5.28 -18.15
C GLN A 35 -9.26 6.38 -17.37
N VAL A 36 -9.90 6.01 -16.27
CA VAL A 36 -10.45 6.96 -15.29
C VAL A 36 -9.45 7.06 -14.15
N GLN A 37 -9.05 8.27 -13.81
CA GLN A 37 -8.18 8.51 -12.66
C GLN A 37 -8.83 8.02 -11.36
N GLY A 38 -8.02 7.66 -10.36
CA GLY A 38 -8.52 7.19 -9.06
C GLY A 38 -8.24 5.71 -8.81
N GLN A 39 -7.12 5.18 -9.31
CA GLN A 39 -6.63 3.87 -8.91
C GLN A 39 -6.47 3.82 -7.38
N ARG A 40 -6.89 2.68 -6.77
CA ARG A 40 -6.69 2.37 -5.36
C ARG A 40 -6.16 0.96 -5.20
N PHE A 41 -5.27 0.81 -4.26
CA PHE A 41 -4.89 -0.52 -3.78
C PHE A 41 -5.92 -1.02 -2.78
N SER A 42 -6.22 -2.30 -2.84
CA SER A 42 -7.00 -2.99 -1.81
C SER A 42 -6.31 -4.28 -1.41
N PHE A 43 -6.52 -4.69 -0.18
CA PHE A 43 -5.89 -5.87 0.37
C PHE A 43 -6.94 -6.76 1.02
N THR A 44 -6.82 -8.07 0.77
CA THR A 44 -7.43 -9.09 1.60
C THR A 44 -6.34 -9.60 2.54
N ILE A 45 -6.54 -9.48 3.84
CA ILE A 45 -5.56 -9.79 4.87
C ILE A 45 -6.11 -10.87 5.77
N ALA A 46 -5.38 -11.96 5.90
CA ALA A 46 -5.73 -13.06 6.78
C ALA A 46 -4.71 -13.21 7.91
N TYR A 47 -5.20 -13.45 9.11
CA TYR A 47 -4.40 -13.81 10.27
C TYR A 47 -4.31 -15.33 10.43
N PRO A 48 -3.19 -15.84 10.98
CA PRO A 48 -3.12 -17.23 11.41
C PRO A 48 -4.11 -17.47 12.55
N PRO A 49 -4.45 -18.75 12.83
CA PRO A 49 -5.23 -19.10 14.01
C PRO A 49 -4.55 -18.60 15.29
N MET A 50 -5.26 -17.82 16.09
CA MET A 50 -4.74 -17.14 17.28
C MET A 50 -5.57 -17.48 18.52
N THR A 51 -4.92 -17.47 19.66
CA THR A 51 -5.60 -17.55 20.96
C THR A 51 -6.44 -16.31 21.20
N ARG A 52 -7.41 -16.39 22.13
CA ARG A 52 -8.24 -15.24 22.49
C ARG A 52 -7.40 -14.04 22.97
N ALA A 53 -6.34 -14.29 23.71
CA ALA A 53 -5.49 -13.21 24.24
C ALA A 53 -4.75 -12.45 23.13
N GLU A 54 -4.28 -13.17 22.10
CA GLU A 54 -3.63 -12.56 20.94
C GLU A 54 -4.61 -11.83 20.02
N PHE A 55 -5.81 -12.37 19.88
CA PHE A 55 -6.81 -11.85 18.97
C PHE A 55 -7.62 -10.65 19.54
N ALA A 56 -7.82 -10.61 20.86
CA ALA A 56 -8.65 -9.57 21.50
C ALA A 56 -8.23 -8.12 21.16
N PRO A 57 -6.94 -7.74 21.11
CA PRO A 57 -6.53 -6.41 20.70
C PRO A 57 -6.90 -6.08 19.25
N ILE A 58 -6.80 -7.06 18.35
CA ILE A 58 -7.17 -6.91 16.93
C ILE A 58 -8.67 -6.70 16.80
N MET A 59 -9.46 -7.56 17.45
CA MET A 59 -10.92 -7.45 17.44
C MET A 59 -11.39 -6.10 17.99
N ALA A 60 -10.84 -5.65 19.11
CA ALA A 60 -11.17 -4.36 19.71
C ALA A 60 -10.81 -3.19 18.78
N PHE A 61 -9.66 -3.27 18.12
CA PHE A 61 -9.23 -2.27 17.13
C PHE A 61 -10.19 -2.21 15.94
N ILE A 62 -10.55 -3.36 15.35
CA ILE A 62 -11.46 -3.45 14.19
C ILE A 62 -12.84 -2.91 14.55
N ILE A 63 -13.40 -3.28 15.71
CA ILE A 63 -14.70 -2.75 16.16
C ILE A 63 -14.64 -1.24 16.36
N LYS A 64 -13.51 -0.70 16.86
CA LYS A 64 -13.30 0.74 17.04
C LYS A 64 -13.37 1.50 15.71
N GLN A 65 -13.09 0.87 14.56
CA GLN A 65 -13.18 1.52 13.25
C GLN A 65 -14.61 1.87 12.85
N ARG A 66 -15.63 1.32 13.53
CA ARG A 66 -17.05 1.57 13.23
C ARG A 66 -17.38 1.25 11.77
N ALA A 67 -17.01 0.04 11.35
CA ALA A 67 -17.11 -0.42 9.98
C ALA A 67 -16.27 0.46 9.02
N ARG A 68 -16.86 0.97 7.96
CA ARG A 68 -16.17 1.78 6.93
C ARG A 68 -15.90 3.23 7.33
N LYS A 69 -16.25 3.63 8.57
CA LYS A 69 -16.29 5.05 8.92
C LYS A 69 -14.90 5.64 9.16
N GLU A 70 -14.05 4.91 9.83
CA GLU A 70 -12.75 5.44 10.27
C GLU A 70 -11.62 4.90 9.41
N ASP A 71 -10.68 5.77 9.09
CA ASP A 71 -9.44 5.40 8.43
C ASP A 71 -8.37 5.04 9.47
N PHE A 72 -7.55 4.07 9.14
CA PHE A 72 -6.44 3.62 9.96
C PHE A 72 -5.21 3.28 9.13
N THR A 73 -4.07 3.23 9.78
CA THR A 73 -2.80 2.91 9.14
C THR A 73 -2.49 1.43 9.26
N ILE A 74 -2.01 0.85 8.17
CA ILE A 74 -1.52 -0.53 8.12
C ILE A 74 -0.12 -0.56 7.54
N THR A 75 0.74 -1.36 8.16
CA THR A 75 2.06 -1.72 7.64
C THR A 75 2.09 -3.23 7.44
N MET A 76 2.78 -3.69 6.42
CA MET A 76 2.87 -5.10 6.08
C MET A 76 4.35 -5.48 5.93
N PRO A 77 5.05 -5.78 7.05
CA PRO A 77 6.46 -6.17 7.03
C PRO A 77 6.72 -7.31 6.06
N SER A 78 7.88 -7.33 5.47
CA SER A 78 8.33 -8.24 4.41
C SER A 78 7.59 -8.09 3.07
N PHE A 79 6.37 -7.60 3.06
CA PHE A 79 5.61 -7.37 1.82
C PHE A 79 5.83 -5.96 1.26
N LEU A 80 5.99 -4.96 2.14
CA LEU A 80 6.19 -3.55 1.77
C LEU A 80 7.62 -3.06 2.04
N ASP A 81 8.52 -3.95 2.45
CA ASP A 81 9.92 -3.64 2.61
C ASP A 81 10.57 -3.49 1.23
N SER A 82 11.44 -2.51 1.06
CA SER A 82 12.16 -2.29 -0.21
C SER A 82 13.07 -3.47 -0.53
N GLN A 83 13.05 -3.90 -1.78
CA GLN A 83 13.94 -4.94 -2.31
C GLN A 83 15.25 -4.35 -2.86
N GLY A 84 15.32 -3.02 -2.94
CA GLY A 84 16.51 -2.29 -3.33
C GLY A 84 17.58 -2.28 -2.25
N ASN A 85 18.72 -1.69 -2.57
CA ASN A 85 19.85 -1.50 -1.62
C ASN A 85 19.99 -0.04 -1.15
N GLU A 86 18.93 0.75 -1.28
CA GLU A 86 18.94 2.15 -0.85
C GLU A 86 18.82 2.25 0.67
N THR A 87 19.56 3.18 1.26
CA THR A 87 19.58 3.46 2.71
C THR A 87 19.58 4.96 3.02
N GLY A 88 19.56 5.80 2.00
CA GLY A 88 19.55 7.27 2.15
C GLY A 88 18.19 7.82 2.52
N THR A 89 18.17 9.08 2.88
CA THR A 89 16.94 9.83 3.09
C THR A 89 16.58 10.52 1.78
N LEU A 90 15.64 9.93 1.07
CA LEU A 90 15.22 10.45 -0.23
C LEU A 90 14.28 11.65 -0.10
N LEU A 91 14.49 12.62 -0.98
CA LEU A 91 13.65 13.79 -1.12
C LEU A 91 13.25 13.96 -2.60
N VAL A 92 12.14 14.62 -2.82
CA VAL A 92 11.71 15.02 -4.18
C VAL A 92 12.60 16.14 -4.68
N ASN A 93 13.18 15.99 -5.86
CA ASN A 93 14.04 16.96 -6.49
C ASN A 93 13.24 17.77 -7.53
N GLY A 94 12.92 19.00 -7.19
CA GLY A 94 12.09 19.88 -8.00
C GLY A 94 10.59 19.72 -7.74
N VAL A 95 9.79 20.42 -8.55
CA VAL A 95 8.33 20.40 -8.47
C VAL A 95 7.77 19.45 -9.50
N HIS A 96 6.83 18.59 -9.10
CA HIS A 96 6.12 17.68 -10.00
C HIS A 96 4.63 17.94 -9.99
N ALA A 97 4.04 17.91 -11.19
CA ALA A 97 2.62 18.19 -11.39
C ALA A 97 1.75 16.94 -11.17
N VAL A 98 0.45 17.15 -10.97
CA VAL A 98 -0.55 16.06 -11.00
C VAL A 98 -0.49 15.35 -12.36
N ALA A 99 -0.59 14.04 -12.34
CA ALA A 99 -0.50 13.13 -13.46
C ALA A 99 0.93 12.86 -13.99
N ASP A 100 1.98 13.38 -13.37
CA ASP A 100 3.34 12.95 -13.67
C ASP A 100 3.52 11.46 -13.28
N THR A 101 4.28 10.74 -14.10
CA THR A 101 4.64 9.33 -13.89
C THR A 101 6.13 9.16 -13.61
N THR A 102 6.92 10.19 -13.81
CA THR A 102 8.37 10.20 -13.59
C THR A 102 8.72 11.27 -12.58
N ILE A 103 9.34 10.87 -11.48
CA ILE A 103 9.66 11.76 -10.36
C ILE A 103 11.17 11.76 -10.16
N ALA A 104 11.77 12.96 -10.18
CA ALA A 104 13.17 13.13 -9.83
C ALA A 104 13.32 13.08 -8.29
N LEU A 105 14.29 12.31 -7.83
CA LEU A 105 14.64 12.18 -6.41
C LEU A 105 16.12 12.45 -6.21
N ASP A 106 16.45 12.95 -5.03
CA ASP A 106 17.82 13.08 -4.53
C ASP A 106 17.98 12.50 -3.12
N GLY A 107 19.19 12.56 -2.57
CA GLY A 107 19.47 12.00 -1.25
C GLY A 107 19.82 10.51 -1.25
N PHE A 108 20.12 9.93 -2.40
CA PHE A 108 20.59 8.53 -2.48
C PHE A 108 21.92 8.37 -1.73
N ALA A 109 22.04 7.29 -0.95
CA ALA A 109 23.24 7.01 -0.14
C ALA A 109 24.50 6.71 -0.97
N GLY A 110 24.36 6.50 -2.28
CA GLY A 110 25.46 6.29 -3.21
C GLY A 110 24.97 6.02 -4.62
N ASP A 111 25.90 5.95 -5.55
CA ASP A 111 25.61 5.71 -6.96
C ASP A 111 25.57 4.23 -7.31
N GLY A 112 24.88 3.88 -8.36
CA GLY A 112 24.80 2.53 -8.92
C GLY A 112 23.42 1.99 -9.14
N ALA A 113 23.36 0.79 -9.70
CA ALA A 113 22.12 0.09 -10.03
C ALA A 113 21.47 -0.56 -8.81
N GLY A 114 20.16 -0.79 -8.90
CA GLY A 114 19.39 -1.53 -7.91
C GLY A 114 19.12 -0.77 -6.62
N ARG A 115 19.11 0.55 -6.68
CA ARG A 115 18.80 1.41 -5.54
C ARG A 115 17.39 1.16 -5.04
N LEU A 116 16.42 1.23 -5.93
CA LEU A 116 15.06 0.79 -5.73
C LEU A 116 14.72 -0.20 -6.84
N LYS A 117 13.77 -1.08 -6.62
CA LYS A 117 13.40 -2.15 -7.54
C LYS A 117 11.98 -1.97 -8.08
N ALA A 118 11.77 -2.46 -9.30
CA ALA A 118 10.43 -2.61 -9.83
C ALA A 118 9.60 -3.52 -8.90
N GLY A 119 8.43 -3.03 -8.48
CA GLY A 119 7.60 -3.69 -7.47
C GLY A 119 7.70 -3.11 -6.06
N ASP A 120 8.72 -2.29 -5.77
CA ASP A 120 8.80 -1.57 -4.51
C ASP A 120 7.69 -0.52 -4.43
N PHE A 121 7.22 -0.25 -3.21
CA PHE A 121 6.25 0.80 -2.95
C PHE A 121 6.94 2.08 -2.51
N ILE A 122 6.34 3.21 -2.88
CA ILE A 122 6.84 4.53 -2.54
C ILE A 122 5.68 5.43 -2.12
N LYS A 123 5.89 6.22 -1.08
CA LYS A 123 4.92 7.20 -0.58
C LYS A 123 5.59 8.55 -0.44
N PHE A 124 4.90 9.57 -0.92
CA PHE A 124 5.33 10.97 -0.78
C PHE A 124 4.66 11.63 0.43
N ALA A 125 4.72 12.94 0.53
CA ALA A 125 4.17 13.73 1.64
C ALA A 125 2.63 13.73 1.72
N HIS A 126 1.94 12.87 0.96
CA HIS A 126 0.48 12.68 0.97
C HIS A 126 0.10 11.20 1.15
N ASP A 127 -1.17 10.88 1.28
CA ASP A 127 -1.61 9.53 1.68
C ASP A 127 -1.58 8.48 0.58
N LYS A 128 -1.54 8.88 -0.69
CA LYS A 128 -1.46 7.95 -1.82
C LYS A 128 -0.12 7.21 -1.85
N VAL A 129 -0.18 5.90 -2.01
CA VAL A 129 0.98 5.03 -2.23
C VAL A 129 1.08 4.68 -3.72
N TYR A 130 2.29 4.65 -4.22
CA TYR A 130 2.62 4.32 -5.61
C TYR A 130 3.52 3.09 -5.66
N MET A 131 3.54 2.42 -6.82
CA MET A 131 4.47 1.33 -7.08
C MET A 131 5.52 1.82 -8.07
N ILE A 132 6.78 1.50 -7.82
CA ILE A 132 7.89 1.70 -8.75
C ILE A 132 7.79 0.61 -9.81
N VAL A 133 7.80 0.98 -11.09
CA VAL A 133 7.60 0.04 -12.20
C VAL A 133 8.85 -0.26 -13.00
N GLU A 134 9.96 0.40 -12.69
CA GLU A 134 11.27 0.19 -13.31
C GLU A 134 12.38 0.19 -12.26
N ASP A 135 13.42 -0.61 -12.46
CA ASP A 135 14.60 -0.62 -11.60
C ASP A 135 15.31 0.72 -11.63
N VAL A 136 15.68 1.24 -10.46
CA VAL A 136 16.28 2.57 -10.32
C VAL A 136 17.80 2.47 -10.19
N THR A 137 18.47 3.27 -11.00
CA THR A 137 19.92 3.48 -10.94
C THR A 137 20.20 4.93 -10.60
N SER A 138 20.99 5.18 -9.54
CA SER A 138 21.37 6.52 -9.16
C SER A 138 22.71 6.93 -9.75
N SER A 139 22.87 8.23 -9.95
CA SER A 139 24.12 8.89 -10.34
C SER A 139 24.17 10.26 -9.71
N SER A 140 25.32 10.61 -9.12
CA SER A 140 25.50 11.87 -8.40
C SER A 140 24.45 12.09 -7.30
N ASN A 141 24.17 11.03 -6.54
CA ASN A 141 23.16 10.97 -5.47
C ASN A 141 21.73 11.31 -5.89
N SER A 142 21.42 11.21 -7.19
CA SER A 142 20.11 11.51 -7.76
C SER A 142 19.67 10.41 -8.70
N ALA A 143 18.34 10.23 -8.84
CA ALA A 143 17.75 9.34 -9.83
C ALA A 143 16.34 9.81 -10.19
N THR A 144 15.82 9.30 -11.32
CA THR A 144 14.42 9.42 -11.67
C THR A 144 13.74 8.09 -11.43
N VAL A 145 12.59 8.09 -10.76
CA VAL A 145 11.74 6.91 -10.54
C VAL A 145 10.51 6.99 -11.44
N THR A 146 10.15 5.86 -12.04
CA THR A 146 8.90 5.72 -12.79
C THR A 146 7.87 5.05 -11.88
N ILE A 147 6.71 5.68 -11.71
CA ILE A 147 5.66 5.26 -10.77
C ILE A 147 4.34 4.96 -11.46
N GLU A 148 3.57 4.05 -10.88
CA GLU A 148 2.16 3.81 -11.18
C GLU A 148 1.36 3.72 -9.87
N PRO A 149 0.15 4.28 -9.82
CA PRO A 149 -0.50 5.15 -10.82
C PRO A 149 0.19 6.51 -10.97
N PRO A 150 -0.20 7.32 -11.96
CA PRO A 150 0.26 8.71 -12.07
C PRO A 150 -0.01 9.52 -10.80
N LEU A 151 0.81 10.52 -10.52
CA LEU A 151 0.67 11.39 -9.35
C LEU A 151 -0.76 11.91 -9.20
N ARG A 152 -1.31 11.73 -8.01
CA ARG A 152 -2.64 12.24 -7.66
C ARG A 152 -2.59 13.70 -7.21
N GLU A 153 -1.55 14.08 -6.52
CA GLU A 153 -1.34 15.43 -5.98
C GLU A 153 0.04 15.92 -6.40
N ALA A 154 0.15 17.24 -6.61
CA ALA A 154 1.42 17.86 -6.95
C ALA A 154 2.42 17.71 -5.78
N LEU A 155 3.69 17.55 -6.12
CA LEU A 155 4.77 17.48 -5.14
C LEU A 155 5.58 18.75 -5.17
N ALA A 156 5.88 19.27 -3.99
CA ALA A 156 6.82 20.38 -3.84
C ALA A 156 8.26 19.85 -3.79
N ASP A 157 9.20 20.70 -4.15
CA ASP A 157 10.62 20.43 -3.95
C ASP A 157 10.92 20.11 -2.49
N ASN A 158 11.87 19.19 -2.26
CA ASN A 158 12.24 18.69 -0.94
C ASN A 158 11.10 18.00 -0.15
N SER A 159 10.01 17.59 -0.80
CA SER A 159 9.00 16.73 -0.14
C SER A 159 9.61 15.40 0.28
N SER A 160 9.27 14.93 1.48
CA SER A 160 9.78 13.66 2.02
C SER A 160 9.28 12.46 1.24
N VAL A 161 10.13 11.45 1.13
CA VAL A 161 9.87 10.19 0.43
C VAL A 161 10.06 9.03 1.40
N THR A 162 9.06 8.14 1.46
CA THR A 162 9.15 6.87 2.19
C THR A 162 9.14 5.74 1.18
N TYR A 163 10.16 4.90 1.18
CA TYR A 163 10.32 3.78 0.23
C TYR A 163 10.54 2.43 0.91
N ASP A 164 10.73 2.43 2.21
CA ASP A 164 10.86 1.22 3.01
C ASP A 164 9.77 1.17 4.08
N SER A 165 9.25 -0.03 4.37
CA SER A 165 8.17 -0.23 5.34
C SER A 165 6.99 0.72 5.13
N VAL A 166 6.62 0.94 3.87
CA VAL A 166 5.61 1.91 3.47
C VAL A 166 4.27 1.59 4.14
N SER A 167 3.66 2.59 4.74
CA SER A 167 2.35 2.46 5.39
C SER A 167 1.22 2.92 4.49
N PHE A 168 0.16 2.13 4.43
CA PHE A 168 -1.09 2.50 3.76
C PHE A 168 -2.07 3.10 4.76
N ASN A 169 -2.73 4.18 4.34
CA ASN A 169 -3.94 4.66 4.98
C ASN A 169 -5.13 3.94 4.34
N VAL A 170 -5.92 3.22 5.12
CA VAL A 170 -6.98 2.35 4.62
C VAL A 170 -8.25 2.44 5.46
N HIS A 171 -9.37 2.01 4.86
CA HIS A 171 -10.61 1.73 5.60
C HIS A 171 -11.14 0.34 5.26
N LEU A 172 -12.00 -0.20 6.11
CA LEU A 172 -12.65 -1.49 5.89
C LEU A 172 -13.61 -1.42 4.69
N VAL A 173 -13.65 -2.48 3.89
CA VAL A 173 -14.54 -2.57 2.72
C VAL A 173 -15.95 -3.01 3.11
N SER A 174 -16.10 -3.78 4.19
CA SER A 174 -17.38 -4.32 4.65
C SER A 174 -17.87 -3.65 5.93
N ASP A 175 -19.17 -3.45 6.03
CA ASP A 175 -19.82 -3.01 7.27
C ASP A 175 -19.99 -4.16 8.28
N THR A 176 -19.93 -5.40 7.81
CA THR A 176 -19.99 -6.61 8.64
C THR A 176 -18.60 -7.21 8.78
N GLN A 177 -18.20 -7.49 9.99
CA GLN A 177 -16.95 -8.18 10.32
C GLN A 177 -17.27 -9.49 11.05
N GLU A 178 -16.76 -10.60 10.55
CA GLU A 178 -17.02 -11.93 11.10
C GLU A 178 -15.78 -12.45 11.83
N PHE A 179 -15.95 -12.82 13.08
CA PHE A 179 -14.90 -13.39 13.92
C PHE A 179 -15.19 -14.86 14.17
N ASN A 180 -14.49 -15.74 13.46
CA ASN A 180 -14.77 -17.16 13.45
C ASN A 180 -13.85 -17.94 14.39
N THR A 181 -14.41 -18.93 15.08
CA THR A 181 -13.69 -19.89 15.91
C THR A 181 -13.99 -21.30 15.41
N ASN A 182 -13.14 -21.84 14.56
CA ASN A 182 -13.36 -23.14 13.93
C ASN A 182 -12.24 -24.16 14.18
N GLN A 183 -11.28 -23.80 15.02
CA GLN A 183 -10.14 -24.65 15.38
C GLN A 183 -9.93 -24.66 16.89
N VAL A 184 -9.29 -25.70 17.38
CA VAL A 184 -8.84 -25.82 18.78
C VAL A 184 -7.34 -26.15 18.79
N ASP A 185 -6.65 -25.63 19.78
CA ASP A 185 -5.26 -25.99 20.04
C ASP A 185 -5.17 -27.39 20.67
N LYS A 186 -3.94 -27.88 20.90
CA LYS A 186 -3.66 -29.18 21.55
C LYS A 186 -4.18 -29.28 23.00
N ASN A 187 -4.53 -28.17 23.63
CA ASN A 187 -5.05 -28.07 24.99
C ASN A 187 -6.58 -27.89 25.02
N GLY A 188 -7.26 -27.89 23.84
CA GLY A 188 -8.70 -27.72 23.74
C GLY A 188 -9.17 -26.25 23.74
N ASN A 189 -8.27 -25.28 23.68
CA ASN A 189 -8.67 -23.86 23.60
C ASN A 189 -9.11 -23.48 22.18
N LEU A 190 -10.18 -22.72 22.07
CA LEU A 190 -10.65 -22.18 20.80
C LEU A 190 -9.64 -21.22 20.19
N LEU A 191 -9.38 -21.38 18.89
CA LEU A 191 -8.56 -20.49 18.10
C LEU A 191 -9.45 -19.62 17.21
N PHE A 192 -9.11 -18.34 17.09
CA PHE A 192 -9.79 -17.37 16.26
C PHE A 192 -9.10 -17.29 14.91
N ASN A 193 -9.89 -17.36 13.83
CA ASN A 193 -9.48 -17.05 12.48
C ASN A 193 -10.15 -15.74 12.06
N TYR A 194 -9.38 -14.85 11.46
CA TYR A 194 -9.91 -13.59 11.00
C TYR A 194 -9.30 -13.20 9.65
N GLU A 195 -10.18 -12.86 8.74
CA GLU A 195 -9.84 -12.31 7.42
C GLU A 195 -10.70 -11.07 7.18
N PHE A 196 -10.12 -10.06 6.59
CA PHE A 196 -10.81 -8.81 6.28
C PHE A 196 -10.25 -8.14 5.04
N ASP A 197 -11.12 -7.36 4.39
CA ASP A 197 -10.77 -6.58 3.23
C ASP A 197 -10.63 -5.11 3.61
N VAL A 198 -9.56 -4.49 3.11
CA VAL A 198 -9.32 -3.05 3.23
C VAL A 198 -9.06 -2.45 1.86
N ILE A 199 -9.38 -1.18 1.72
CA ILE A 199 -9.07 -0.38 0.54
C ILE A 199 -8.42 0.93 0.96
N GLU A 200 -7.50 1.40 0.15
CA GLU A 200 -6.78 2.65 0.34
C GLU A 200 -7.75 3.83 0.51
N ALA A 201 -7.59 4.58 1.58
CA ALA A 201 -8.31 5.82 1.88
C ALA A 201 -7.55 7.00 1.27
N LEU A 202 -8.23 7.81 0.46
CA LEU A 202 -7.61 8.90 -0.31
C LEU A 202 -8.43 10.18 -0.18
#